data_a044ec8ff993f84cdda1e84a1f744d32
#
_entry.id   a044ec8ff993f84cdda1e84a1f744d32
#
_cell.length_a   1.000
_cell.length_b   1.000
_cell.length_c   1.000
_cell.angle_alpha   90.00
_cell.angle_beta   90.00
_cell.angle_gamma   90.00
#
_symmetry.space_group_name_H-M   'P 1'
#
loop_
_entity.id
_entity.type
_entity.pdbx_description
1 polymer ?
#
loop_
_entity_poly.entity_id
_entity_poly.type
_entity_poly.pdbx_seq_one_letter_code
_entity_poly.pdbx_strand_id
1 'polypeptide(L)'
;VGHIAFSKVQINNKFIDWYGLAPVSVKPEYQNQGIGSQLILAGLNAIRELGAKGCVLLGEPEYYNRFGFKALSELVFKGVPPEYFQSLLLSGEMPKGNVEYHKAFG
;
A
#
# COMPACT_ATOMS: atom_id res chain seq x y z
N VAL A 1 -17.06 -7.71 -7.99
CA VAL A 1 -17.64 -6.59 -7.29
C VAL A 1 -16.61 -5.59 -6.76
N GLY A 2 -15.33 -5.93 -6.84
CA GLY A 2 -14.25 -5.03 -6.50
C GLY A 2 -12.96 -5.52 -7.09
N HIS A 3 -11.95 -4.66 -7.08
CA HIS A 3 -10.63 -5.03 -7.56
C HIS A 3 -9.56 -4.26 -6.80
N ILE A 4 -8.35 -4.81 -6.82
CA ILE A 4 -7.19 -4.24 -6.18
C ILE A 4 -6.01 -4.42 -7.13
N ALA A 5 -5.13 -3.46 -7.17
CA ALA A 5 -3.96 -3.52 -8.01
C ALA A 5 -2.72 -3.07 -7.23
N PHE A 6 -1.61 -3.71 -7.51
CA PHE A 6 -0.32 -3.35 -6.93
C PHE A 6 0.63 -2.97 -8.06
N SER A 7 1.49 -2.02 -7.77
CA SER A 7 2.51 -1.56 -8.72
C SER A 7 3.80 -1.34 -7.95
N LYS A 8 4.92 -1.61 -8.59
CA LYS A 8 6.21 -1.37 -7.94
C LYS A 8 6.42 0.11 -7.72
N VAL A 9 6.99 0.46 -6.56
CA VAL A 9 7.37 1.84 -6.27
C VAL A 9 8.88 1.93 -6.09
N GLN A 10 9.41 3.13 -6.27
CA GLN A 10 10.81 3.40 -6.02
C GLN A 10 10.95 4.08 -4.68
N ILE A 11 12.01 3.74 -3.96
CA ILE A 11 12.41 4.44 -2.74
C ILE A 11 13.82 4.95 -2.98
N ASN A 12 13.98 6.28 -2.93
CA ASN A 12 15.22 6.97 -3.29
C ASN A 12 15.69 6.57 -4.69
N ASN A 13 14.75 6.54 -5.66
CA ASN A 13 15.00 6.23 -7.07
C ASN A 13 15.44 4.81 -7.34
N LYS A 14 15.18 3.88 -6.41
CA LYS A 14 15.54 2.48 -6.57
C LYS A 14 14.34 1.57 -6.32
N PHE A 15 14.24 0.49 -7.10
CA PHE A 15 13.27 -0.55 -6.86
C PHE A 15 13.87 -1.54 -5.85
N ILE A 16 13.23 -1.66 -4.68
CA ILE A 16 13.71 -2.53 -3.60
C ILE A 16 12.62 -3.45 -3.10
N ASP A 17 11.78 -3.92 -4.02
CA ASP A 17 10.68 -4.85 -3.76
C ASP A 17 9.57 -4.27 -2.87
N TRP A 18 9.33 -2.99 -3.00
CA TRP A 18 8.21 -2.31 -2.37
C TRP A 18 7.14 -2.03 -3.41
N TYR A 19 5.89 -2.15 -3.00
CA TYR A 19 4.73 -2.02 -3.89
C TYR A 19 3.81 -0.93 -3.39
N GLY A 20 3.10 -0.29 -4.32
CA GLY A 20 2.04 0.64 -4.01
C GLY A 20 0.70 -0.02 -4.26
N LEU A 21 -0.22 0.16 -3.32
CA LEU A 21 -1.58 -0.36 -3.43
C LEU A 21 -2.46 0.71 -4.07
N ALA A 22 -3.12 0.35 -5.17
CA ALA A 22 -4.12 1.21 -5.77
C ALA A 22 -5.40 1.17 -4.93
N PRO A 23 -6.19 2.24 -4.94
CA PRO A 23 -7.43 2.26 -4.16
C PRO A 23 -8.32 1.08 -4.48
N VAL A 24 -8.87 0.48 -3.42
CA VAL A 24 -9.82 -0.61 -3.57
C VAL A 24 -11.14 -0.04 -4.08
N SER A 25 -11.67 -0.63 -5.15
CA SER A 25 -12.93 -0.20 -5.73
C SER A 25 -13.99 -1.26 -5.43
N VAL A 26 -14.93 -0.92 -4.56
CA VAL A 26 -16.03 -1.80 -4.19
C VAL A 26 -17.33 -1.01 -4.34
N LYS A 27 -18.31 -1.61 -5.00
CA LYS A 27 -19.60 -0.95 -5.16
C LYS A 27 -20.24 -0.65 -3.81
N PRO A 28 -20.95 0.48 -3.66
CA PRO A 28 -21.50 0.87 -2.37
C PRO A 28 -22.36 -0.20 -1.69
N GLU A 29 -23.13 -0.96 -2.44
CA GLU A 29 -23.98 -2.01 -1.88
C GLU A 29 -23.21 -3.19 -1.27
N TYR A 30 -21.90 -3.27 -1.53
CA TYR A 30 -21.07 -4.35 -1.01
C TYR A 30 -20.04 -3.89 0.02
N GLN A 31 -19.95 -2.60 0.31
CA GLN A 31 -18.86 -2.06 1.14
C GLN A 31 -18.85 -2.60 2.57
N ASN A 32 -20.01 -2.94 3.11
CA ASN A 32 -20.11 -3.41 4.49
C ASN A 32 -20.07 -4.93 4.62
N GLN A 33 -19.70 -5.63 3.55
CA GLN A 33 -19.68 -7.09 3.53
C GLN A 33 -18.27 -7.69 3.63
N GLY A 34 -17.28 -6.87 3.94
CA GLY A 34 -15.90 -7.35 4.11
C GLY A 34 -15.17 -7.66 2.81
N ILE A 35 -15.75 -7.35 1.66
CA ILE A 35 -15.14 -7.63 0.36
C ILE A 35 -13.82 -6.87 0.18
N GLY A 36 -13.80 -5.59 0.55
CA GLY A 36 -12.59 -4.78 0.47
C GLY A 36 -11.47 -5.35 1.34
N SER A 37 -11.79 -5.78 2.56
CA SER A 37 -10.82 -6.38 3.46
C SER A 37 -10.27 -7.67 2.90
N GLN A 38 -11.12 -8.51 2.32
CA GLN A 38 -10.69 -9.78 1.71
C GLN A 38 -9.75 -9.54 0.53
N LEU A 39 -10.05 -8.54 -0.29
CA LEU A 39 -9.19 -8.18 -1.43
C LEU A 39 -7.83 -7.70 -0.97
N ILE A 40 -7.78 -6.86 0.07
CA ILE A 40 -6.53 -6.34 0.61
C ILE A 40 -5.68 -7.48 1.17
N LEU A 41 -6.27 -8.35 1.97
CA LEU A 41 -5.55 -9.48 2.56
C LEU A 41 -5.04 -10.45 1.51
N ALA A 42 -5.87 -10.77 0.52
CA ALA A 42 -5.46 -11.65 -0.56
C ALA A 42 -4.34 -11.03 -1.39
N GLY A 43 -4.44 -9.73 -1.67
CA GLY A 43 -3.41 -9.01 -2.42
C GLY A 43 -2.09 -8.95 -1.68
N LEU A 44 -2.13 -8.67 -0.38
CA LEU A 44 -0.92 -8.63 0.44
C LEU A 44 -0.23 -9.99 0.47
N ASN A 45 -1.00 -11.06 0.58
CA ASN A 45 -0.44 -12.42 0.52
C ASN A 45 0.19 -12.70 -0.84
N ALA A 46 -0.45 -12.26 -1.91
CA ALA A 46 0.06 -12.48 -3.26
C ALA A 46 1.41 -11.77 -3.48
N ILE A 47 1.53 -10.50 -3.07
CA ILE A 47 2.79 -9.79 -3.25
C ILE A 47 3.87 -10.32 -2.31
N ARG A 48 3.48 -10.80 -1.14
CA ARG A 48 4.43 -11.43 -0.21
C ARG A 48 5.04 -12.67 -0.84
N GLU A 49 4.26 -13.48 -1.53
CA GLU A 49 4.75 -14.65 -2.24
C GLU A 49 5.67 -14.29 -3.41
N LEU A 50 5.50 -13.08 -3.97
CA LEU A 50 6.39 -12.58 -5.01
C LEU A 50 7.70 -12.02 -4.45
N GLY A 51 7.87 -12.02 -3.14
CA GLY A 51 9.07 -11.51 -2.51
C GLY A 51 9.00 -10.05 -2.11
N ALA A 52 7.81 -9.48 -2.04
CA ALA A 52 7.66 -8.08 -1.63
C ALA A 52 8.15 -7.87 -0.21
N LYS A 53 8.90 -6.80 0.00
CA LYS A 53 9.40 -6.42 1.31
C LYS A 53 8.48 -5.46 2.03
N GLY A 54 7.60 -4.78 1.32
CA GLY A 54 6.64 -3.89 1.93
C GLY A 54 5.66 -3.31 0.93
N CYS A 55 4.71 -2.57 1.46
CA CYS A 55 3.64 -1.97 0.68
C CYS A 55 3.32 -0.58 1.21
N VAL A 56 3.01 0.35 0.32
CA VAL A 56 2.60 1.70 0.69
C VAL A 56 1.25 2.01 0.05
N LEU A 57 0.52 2.93 0.66
CA LEU A 57 -0.75 3.38 0.09
C LEU A 57 -1.10 4.78 0.57
N LEU A 58 -2.05 5.38 -0.12
CA LEU A 58 -2.70 6.62 0.31
C LEU A 58 -4.14 6.28 0.68
N GLY A 59 -4.55 6.57 1.92
CA GLY A 59 -5.91 6.25 2.35
C GLY A 59 -6.16 6.58 3.80
N GLU A 60 -7.35 6.26 4.25
CA GLU A 60 -7.81 6.57 5.60
C GLU A 60 -7.08 5.75 6.66
N PRO A 61 -6.39 6.38 7.63
CA PRO A 61 -5.65 5.64 8.65
C PRO A 61 -6.53 4.67 9.45
N GLU A 62 -7.74 5.10 9.83
CA GLU A 62 -8.63 4.26 10.63
C GLU A 62 -8.98 2.96 9.92
N TYR A 63 -9.13 3.00 8.60
CA TYR A 63 -9.48 1.80 7.85
C TYR A 63 -8.26 0.90 7.67
N TYR A 64 -7.12 1.46 7.23
CA TYR A 64 -5.97 0.65 6.85
C TYR A 64 -5.10 0.22 8.03
N ASN A 65 -5.23 0.89 9.19
CA ASN A 65 -4.51 0.47 10.40
C ASN A 65 -4.87 -0.97 10.81
N ARG A 66 -6.07 -1.41 10.49
CA ARG A 66 -6.50 -2.78 10.81
C ARG A 66 -5.68 -3.84 10.10
N PHE A 67 -5.00 -3.48 9.01
CA PHE A 67 -4.14 -4.39 8.26
C PHE A 67 -2.67 -4.24 8.63
N GLY A 68 -2.34 -3.35 9.56
CA GLY A 68 -0.98 -3.10 9.98
C GLY A 68 -0.32 -1.91 9.31
N PHE A 69 -1.01 -1.23 8.40
CA PHE A 69 -0.46 -0.02 7.78
C PHE A 69 -0.39 1.11 8.79
N LYS A 70 0.69 1.87 8.75
CA LYS A 70 0.92 3.01 9.63
C LYS A 70 1.60 4.15 8.90
N ALA A 71 1.32 5.37 9.33
CA ALA A 71 2.01 6.54 8.83
C ALA A 71 3.35 6.64 9.54
N LEU A 72 4.43 6.26 8.83
CA LEU A 72 5.77 6.20 9.39
C LEU A 72 6.63 7.31 8.79
N SER A 73 7.43 7.97 9.63
CA SER A 73 8.28 9.06 9.19
C SER A 73 9.45 8.60 8.32
N GLU A 74 9.78 7.33 8.34
CA GLU A 74 10.86 6.76 7.54
C GLU A 74 10.61 6.88 6.04
N LEU A 75 9.36 6.76 5.62
CA LEU A 75 9.00 6.86 4.22
C LEU A 75 8.16 8.10 3.98
N VAL A 76 8.55 8.88 2.99
CA VAL A 76 7.93 10.15 2.68
C VAL A 76 7.40 10.15 1.25
N PHE A 77 6.17 10.63 1.08
CA PHE A 77 5.60 10.86 -0.23
C PHE A 77 5.17 12.33 -0.28
N LYS A 78 5.87 13.11 -1.10
CA LYS A 78 5.65 14.56 -1.17
C LYS A 78 4.29 14.90 -1.76
N GLY A 79 3.69 15.97 -1.26
CA GLY A 79 2.46 16.48 -1.82
C GLY A 79 1.18 15.98 -1.19
N VAL A 80 1.29 15.12 -0.16
CA VAL A 80 0.12 14.62 0.55
C VAL A 80 0.30 14.79 2.06
N PRO A 81 -0.80 14.90 2.83
CA PRO A 81 -0.68 14.92 4.29
C PRO A 81 -0.04 13.62 4.78
N PRO A 82 0.95 13.70 5.68
CA PRO A 82 1.69 12.49 6.10
C PRO A 82 0.82 11.40 6.70
N GLU A 83 -0.25 11.75 7.37
CA GLU A 83 -1.14 10.78 8.02
C GLU A 83 -1.87 9.88 7.04
N TYR A 84 -2.00 10.31 5.79
CA TYR A 84 -2.66 9.50 4.76
C TYR A 84 -1.71 8.62 3.97
N PHE A 85 -0.41 8.85 4.09
CA PHE A 85 0.58 8.00 3.43
C PHE A 85 1.05 6.93 4.41
N GLN A 86 0.65 5.71 4.16
CA GLN A 86 0.85 4.62 5.11
C GLN A 86 1.70 3.51 4.51
N SER A 87 2.43 2.83 5.38
CA SER A 87 3.37 1.78 5.00
C SER A 87 3.17 0.53 5.85
N LEU A 88 3.45 -0.61 5.25
CA LEU A 88 3.43 -1.90 5.92
C LEU A 88 4.69 -2.67 5.55
N LEU A 89 5.50 -2.99 6.53
CA LEU A 89 6.68 -3.83 6.33
C LEU A 89 6.26 -5.29 6.30
N LEU A 90 6.64 -6.01 5.24
CA LEU A 90 6.33 -7.42 5.09
C LEU A 90 7.54 -8.31 5.38
N SER A 91 8.74 -7.84 5.07
CA SER A 91 9.96 -8.63 5.23
C SER A 91 11.17 -7.72 5.25
N GLY A 92 12.22 -8.12 5.95
CA GLY A 92 13.47 -7.36 5.99
C GLY A 92 13.41 -6.13 6.88
N GLU A 93 14.22 -5.15 6.57
CA GLU A 93 14.31 -3.92 7.34
C GLU A 93 13.50 -2.80 6.71
N MET A 94 13.03 -1.88 7.56
CA MET A 94 12.29 -0.70 7.10
C MET A 94 13.23 0.27 6.41
N PRO A 95 13.04 0.57 5.13
CA PRO A 95 13.88 1.54 4.45
C PRO A 95 13.51 2.97 4.84
N LYS A 96 14.37 3.91 4.50
CA LYS A 96 14.11 5.33 4.70
C LYS A 96 14.30 6.06 3.39
N GLY A 97 13.42 7.00 3.09
CA GLY A 97 13.58 7.83 1.93
C GLY A 97 12.28 8.30 1.31
N ASN A 98 12.42 8.85 0.12
CA ASN A 98 11.31 9.37 -0.65
C ASN A 98 10.74 8.28 -1.54
N VAL A 99 9.42 8.12 -1.50
CA VAL A 99 8.71 7.13 -2.31
C VAL A 99 8.19 7.79 -3.58
N GLU A 100 8.38 7.11 -4.71
CA GLU A 100 7.84 7.53 -5.99
C GLU A 100 7.12 6.37 -6.64
N TYR A 101 5.91 6.61 -7.12
CA TYR A 101 5.16 5.61 -7.86
C TYR A 101 5.71 5.49 -9.26
N HIS A 102 5.65 4.28 -9.81
CA HIS A 102 6.04 4.05 -11.20
C HIS A 102 5.15 4.86 -12.14
N LYS A 103 5.71 5.34 -13.26
CA LYS A 103 4.98 6.19 -14.21
C LYS A 103 3.68 5.57 -14.71
N ALA A 104 3.68 4.26 -14.90
CA ALA A 104 2.49 3.57 -15.37
C ALA A 104 1.35 3.54 -14.34
N PHE A 105 1.67 3.83 -13.07
CA PHE A 105 0.69 3.81 -11.99
C PHE A 105 -0.15 5.08 -11.96
N GLY A 106 0.45 6.16 -12.25
CA GLY A 106 -0.20 7.44 -12.18
C GLY A 106 -0.42 8.08 -13.50
#